data_4be9a3f4b7c42a139bab45328cd2f697
#
_entry.id   4be9a3f4b7c42a139bab45328cd2f697
#
_cell.length_a   1.000
_cell.length_b   1.000
_cell.length_c   1.000
_cell.angle_alpha   90.00
_cell.angle_beta   90.00
_cell.angle_gamma   90.00
#
_symmetry.space_group_name_H-M   'P 1'
#
loop_
_entity.id
_entity.type
_entity.pdbx_description
1 polymer ?
#
loop_
_entity_poly.entity_id
_entity_poly.type
_entity_poly.pdbx_seq_one_letter_code
_entity_poly.pdbx_strand_id
1 'polypeptide(L)'
;MHVGATFAPPGALPTGHPPRAKHHLTPMNPLHPMKIRLLAAFSSLALLAVVLQAGAAVRYVDRALATGAGTGTSWADAYSGPSSLQTALAAAVSGDEIWVKAGTYLPSTTGSRTATFTMKSGVAIYGGFAGTESTLAQRDWKTNVTILSGDLLGNDTATANFTDNSYHVVLGTGAAVTAILDGFTVRAGNANGASASNQDKGGGILIFSSGAPTVRNCIFTSHRCTFGGGAGYIFSAQATFADCQFNDNNGGSYGGAFDTNAVTSTFTRCIFRNNTAVRAGGVETYGGGNTTYTNCLFVGNRATGSGGGAAIWIGVSNSVVNARNCTFAGNVATSVAGGVNTTSAGALNASNCVFWSNSGPTGTTAANQINAGGGTNNVSWSIVQGGFTGTSNLATDPLFVSPSTGDYTLGTGSPGIDAGSNALVPAGVTTDLLGAARFVDIPSVPDTGSGTAPIVDRGAYELPSVVLPCLGDLNNNRIVDGPDLGILLGGWGGSVTGDLDGDGIVSGPDLGILLGQWGPC
;
A
#
# COMPACT_ATOMS: atom_id res chain seq x y z
N MET A 1 -14.92 -36.03 51.20
CA MET A 1 -15.14 -35.11 52.32
C MET A 1 -15.63 -33.78 51.74
N HIS A 2 -16.86 -33.45 52.15
CA HIS A 2 -17.54 -32.19 51.80
C HIS A 2 -16.87 -30.99 52.41
N VAL A 3 -16.87 -29.82 51.76
CA VAL A 3 -17.35 -28.58 52.31
C VAL A 3 -17.83 -27.70 51.15
N GLY A 4 -19.14 -27.39 51.14
CA GLY A 4 -19.76 -26.44 50.26
C GLY A 4 -19.65 -25.01 50.78
N ALA A 5 -19.69 -24.05 49.90
CA ALA A 5 -19.95 -22.64 50.21
C ALA A 5 -21.08 -22.15 49.32
N THR A 6 -22.21 -21.85 49.97
CA THR A 6 -23.41 -21.23 49.41
C THR A 6 -23.23 -19.72 49.32
N PHE A 7 -23.57 -19.14 48.17
CA PHE A 7 -23.73 -17.69 47.99
C PHE A 7 -25.21 -17.31 48.08
N ALA A 8 -25.51 -16.30 48.90
CA ALA A 8 -26.81 -15.67 49.06
C ALA A 8 -26.96 -14.47 48.09
N PRO A 9 -28.18 -14.12 47.65
CA PRO A 9 -28.41 -13.04 46.69
C PRO A 9 -28.47 -11.65 47.35
N PRO A 10 -28.22 -10.55 46.62
CA PRO A 10 -28.28 -9.18 47.15
C PRO A 10 -29.71 -8.63 47.22
N GLY A 11 -29.98 -7.93 48.32
CA GLY A 11 -31.26 -7.30 48.66
C GLY A 11 -31.53 -5.99 47.92
N ALA A 12 -32.79 -5.63 47.99
CA ALA A 12 -33.45 -4.53 47.30
C ALA A 12 -33.07 -3.11 47.81
N LEU A 13 -33.17 -2.16 46.86
CA LEU A 13 -33.07 -0.71 47.10
C LEU A 13 -34.34 -0.16 47.75
N PRO A 14 -34.26 0.86 48.64
CA PRO A 14 -35.40 1.65 49.05
C PRO A 14 -35.51 2.96 48.25
N THR A 15 -36.73 3.19 47.78
CA THR A 15 -37.22 4.48 47.25
C THR A 15 -37.48 5.48 48.34
N GLY A 16 -37.05 6.73 48.20
CA GLY A 16 -37.42 7.84 49.08
C GLY A 16 -37.30 9.19 48.39
N HIS A 17 -38.45 9.78 48.10
CA HIS A 17 -38.55 11.18 47.66
C HIS A 17 -38.60 12.10 48.88
N PRO A 18 -37.98 13.31 48.87
CA PRO A 18 -38.31 14.39 49.81
C PRO A 18 -39.26 15.42 49.20
N PRO A 19 -40.03 16.14 50.06
CA PRO A 19 -41.17 16.96 49.64
C PRO A 19 -40.80 18.42 49.32
N ARG A 20 -41.71 19.04 48.54
CA ARG A 20 -41.78 20.47 48.18
C ARG A 20 -41.93 21.36 49.39
N ALA A 21 -41.24 22.49 49.46
CA ALA A 21 -41.53 23.63 50.33
C ALA A 21 -41.93 24.85 49.50
N LYS A 22 -42.93 25.53 50.05
CA LYS A 22 -43.75 26.61 49.45
C LYS A 22 -43.09 27.99 49.57
N HIS A 23 -43.44 28.83 48.59
CA HIS A 23 -43.23 30.28 48.55
C HIS A 23 -43.74 31.05 49.77
N HIS A 24 -43.00 32.09 50.21
CA HIS A 24 -43.56 33.29 50.83
C HIS A 24 -42.81 34.52 50.25
N LEU A 25 -43.67 35.44 49.72
CA LEU A 25 -43.31 36.80 49.31
C LEU A 25 -43.59 37.75 50.50
N THR A 26 -42.82 38.82 50.68
CA THR A 26 -43.19 40.19 51.07
C THR A 26 -41.99 40.99 51.56
N PRO A 27 -42.04 42.36 51.67
CA PRO A 27 -42.08 43.33 50.60
C PRO A 27 -40.93 44.40 50.64
N MET A 28 -40.96 45.28 49.66
CA MET A 28 -40.03 46.43 49.48
C MET A 28 -40.15 47.50 50.59
N ASN A 29 -39.02 48.22 50.89
CA ASN A 29 -38.80 49.65 50.89
C ASN A 29 -37.58 50.09 51.75
N PRO A 30 -37.04 51.34 51.75
CA PRO A 30 -36.80 52.28 50.67
C PRO A 30 -35.32 52.83 50.62
N LEU A 31 -35.08 53.64 49.64
CA LEU A 31 -33.89 54.43 49.29
C LEU A 31 -33.20 55.22 50.43
N HIS A 32 -31.87 55.31 50.39
CA HIS A 32 -30.97 56.46 50.58
C HIS A 32 -29.48 56.12 50.48
N PRO A 33 -28.48 57.04 50.37
CA PRO A 33 -28.09 57.78 49.16
C PRO A 33 -26.66 57.46 48.66
N MET A 34 -26.44 57.91 47.47
CA MET A 34 -25.22 57.90 46.67
C MET A 34 -23.96 58.34 47.46
N LYS A 35 -22.92 57.45 47.45
CA LYS A 35 -21.53 57.87 47.66
C LYS A 35 -20.73 57.40 46.42
N ILE A 36 -20.37 58.40 45.62
CA ILE A 36 -19.43 58.25 44.51
C ILE A 36 -18.09 57.82 45.08
N ARG A 37 -17.63 56.62 44.71
CA ARG A 37 -16.22 56.23 44.79
C ARG A 37 -15.72 55.96 43.40
N LEU A 38 -14.78 56.79 42.99
CA LEU A 38 -13.97 56.70 41.79
C LEU A 38 -13.25 55.35 41.80
N LEU A 39 -13.67 54.40 40.96
CA LEU A 39 -12.94 53.15 40.70
C LEU A 39 -12.14 53.37 39.42
N ALA A 40 -10.83 53.37 39.55
CA ALA A 40 -9.90 53.36 38.44
C ALA A 40 -10.15 52.13 37.58
N ALA A 41 -10.57 52.32 36.35
CA ALA A 41 -10.67 51.24 35.34
C ALA A 41 -9.28 50.90 34.88
N PHE A 42 -8.74 49.79 35.37
CA PHE A 42 -7.62 49.11 34.69
C PHE A 42 -8.20 48.44 33.43
N SER A 43 -8.07 49.11 32.31
CA SER A 43 -8.23 48.49 31.00
C SER A 43 -7.10 47.49 30.78
N SER A 44 -7.33 46.23 31.09
CA SER A 44 -6.51 45.12 30.62
C SER A 44 -6.68 45.04 29.09
N LEU A 45 -5.74 45.64 28.38
CA LEU A 45 -5.57 45.45 26.95
C LEU A 45 -5.13 43.96 26.76
N ALA A 46 -6.05 43.07 26.53
CA ALA A 46 -5.77 41.71 26.09
C ALA A 46 -5.16 41.84 24.67
N LEU A 47 -3.83 41.76 24.59
CA LEU A 47 -3.12 41.64 23.35
C LEU A 47 -3.51 40.31 22.72
N LEU A 48 -4.51 40.32 21.82
CA LEU A 48 -4.86 39.19 21.01
C LEU A 48 -3.69 39.00 20.04
N ALA A 49 -2.75 38.11 20.41
CA ALA A 49 -1.74 37.66 19.49
C ALA A 49 -2.45 36.91 18.37
N VAL A 50 -2.73 37.59 17.26
CA VAL A 50 -3.09 36.94 16.01
C VAL A 50 -1.84 36.15 15.61
N VAL A 51 -1.85 34.86 15.93
CA VAL A 51 -0.91 33.93 15.33
C VAL A 51 -1.29 33.93 13.84
N LEU A 52 -0.60 34.74 13.04
CA LEU A 52 -0.62 34.57 11.60
C LEU A 52 -0.13 33.15 11.36
N GLN A 53 -1.06 32.24 11.05
CA GLN A 53 -0.72 30.93 10.56
C GLN A 53 0.01 31.18 9.24
N ALA A 54 1.32 30.95 9.24
CA ALA A 54 2.11 31.03 8.01
C ALA A 54 1.39 30.15 6.97
N GLY A 55 1.06 30.71 5.82
CA GLY A 55 0.44 29.95 4.73
C GLY A 55 1.33 28.75 4.38
N ALA A 56 0.72 27.70 3.88
CA ALA A 56 1.43 26.51 3.39
C ALA A 56 2.61 26.91 2.50
N ALA A 57 3.81 26.48 2.85
CA ALA A 57 5.03 26.83 2.14
C ALA A 57 5.68 25.58 1.53
N VAL A 58 6.26 25.74 0.35
CA VAL A 58 7.17 24.73 -0.20
C VAL A 58 8.56 24.97 0.35
N ARG A 59 9.17 23.92 0.89
CA ARG A 59 10.55 23.89 1.40
C ARG A 59 11.39 23.03 0.48
N TYR A 60 12.38 23.63 -0.12
CA TYR A 60 13.24 22.98 -1.11
C TYR A 60 14.47 22.38 -0.44
N VAL A 61 14.82 21.14 -0.84
CA VAL A 61 15.97 20.40 -0.33
C VAL A 61 16.83 19.89 -1.49
N ASP A 62 18.06 20.37 -1.57
CA ASP A 62 19.10 19.88 -2.47
C ASP A 62 20.40 19.67 -1.71
N ARG A 63 20.68 18.42 -1.33
CA ARG A 63 21.88 18.05 -0.59
C ARG A 63 23.18 18.52 -1.26
N ALA A 64 23.21 18.56 -2.60
CA ALA A 64 24.39 18.84 -3.40
C ALA A 64 24.56 20.33 -3.73
N LEU A 65 23.63 21.20 -3.34
CA LEU A 65 23.71 22.62 -3.63
C LEU A 65 24.96 23.22 -2.97
N ALA A 66 25.86 23.76 -3.80
CA ALA A 66 27.14 24.32 -3.34
C ALA A 66 27.06 25.78 -2.90
N THR A 67 26.06 26.51 -3.42
CA THR A 67 25.88 27.95 -3.19
C THR A 67 24.41 28.25 -2.94
N GLY A 68 24.11 29.32 -2.20
CA GLY A 68 22.74 29.69 -1.82
C GLY A 68 22.65 30.02 -0.34
N ALA A 69 21.58 30.70 0.07
CA ALA A 69 21.39 31.09 1.46
C ALA A 69 20.96 29.93 2.37
N GLY A 70 20.55 28.78 1.80
CA GLY A 70 20.12 27.61 2.56
C GLY A 70 18.82 27.83 3.35
N THR A 71 17.95 28.71 2.88
CA THR A 71 16.69 29.08 3.55
C THR A 71 15.54 28.12 3.22
N GLY A 72 15.72 27.30 2.18
CA GLY A 72 14.69 26.37 1.70
C GLY A 72 13.53 27.03 0.94
N THR A 73 13.66 28.29 0.51
CA THR A 73 12.57 29.06 -0.12
C THR A 73 12.49 28.90 -1.64
N SER A 74 13.53 28.36 -2.25
CA SER A 74 13.62 28.09 -3.69
C SER A 74 14.67 27.01 -3.94
N TRP A 75 14.74 26.46 -5.16
CA TRP A 75 15.83 25.55 -5.53
C TRP A 75 17.21 26.20 -5.43
N ALA A 76 17.32 27.51 -5.77
CA ALA A 76 18.57 28.24 -5.67
C ALA A 76 19.03 28.48 -4.21
N ASP A 77 18.08 28.48 -3.27
CA ASP A 77 18.31 28.67 -1.83
C ASP A 77 17.86 27.44 -1.01
N ALA A 78 17.85 26.26 -1.63
CA ALA A 78 17.42 25.03 -0.99
C ALA A 78 18.26 24.72 0.27
N TYR A 79 17.65 24.06 1.26
CA TYR A 79 18.43 23.46 2.34
C TYR A 79 19.48 22.53 1.74
N SER A 80 20.74 22.71 2.10
CA SER A 80 21.86 22.02 1.49
C SER A 80 22.71 21.25 2.51
N GLY A 81 23.65 20.44 2.00
CA GLY A 81 24.56 19.66 2.82
C GLY A 81 23.95 18.35 3.38
N PRO A 82 24.75 17.63 4.17
CA PRO A 82 24.42 16.25 4.58
C PRO A 82 23.17 16.13 5.44
N SER A 83 22.80 17.16 6.22
CA SER A 83 21.63 17.19 7.11
C SER A 83 20.46 17.98 6.53
N SER A 84 20.47 18.30 5.24
CA SER A 84 19.49 19.20 4.60
C SER A 84 18.03 18.78 4.80
N LEU A 85 17.71 17.50 4.64
CA LEU A 85 16.35 17.01 4.86
C LEU A 85 15.94 17.07 6.34
N GLN A 86 16.85 16.79 7.26
CA GLN A 86 16.58 16.94 8.71
C GLN A 86 16.33 18.41 9.08
N THR A 87 17.08 19.34 8.48
CA THR A 87 16.87 20.78 8.66
C THR A 87 15.50 21.20 8.15
N ALA A 88 15.11 20.74 6.96
CA ALA A 88 13.78 21.01 6.40
C ALA A 88 12.66 20.43 7.27
N LEU A 89 12.81 19.19 7.74
CA LEU A 89 11.85 18.54 8.64
C LEU A 89 11.72 19.30 9.98
N ALA A 90 12.82 19.78 10.54
CA ALA A 90 12.79 20.57 11.77
C ALA A 90 12.03 21.90 11.58
N ALA A 91 12.24 22.57 10.45
CA ALA A 91 11.65 23.86 10.12
C ALA A 91 10.17 23.76 9.66
N ALA A 92 9.74 22.61 9.14
CA ALA A 92 8.40 22.45 8.58
C ALA A 92 7.31 22.52 9.64
N VAL A 93 6.21 23.18 9.31
CA VAL A 93 4.97 23.27 10.09
C VAL A 93 3.80 22.66 9.33
N SER A 94 2.68 22.43 10.02
CA SER A 94 1.48 21.87 9.38
C SER A 94 1.01 22.76 8.21
N GLY A 95 0.79 22.14 7.07
CA GLY A 95 0.48 22.76 5.79
C GLY A 95 1.67 22.82 4.83
N ASP A 96 2.90 22.69 5.32
CA ASP A 96 4.09 22.75 4.46
C ASP A 96 4.26 21.50 3.60
N GLU A 97 4.86 21.70 2.44
CA GLU A 97 5.40 20.65 1.58
C GLU A 97 6.94 20.71 1.60
N ILE A 98 7.60 19.56 1.65
CA ILE A 98 9.05 19.44 1.50
C ILE A 98 9.33 18.76 0.17
N TRP A 99 9.96 19.49 -0.76
CA TRP A 99 10.34 18.98 -2.08
C TRP A 99 11.82 18.61 -2.07
N VAL A 100 12.10 17.34 -2.32
CA VAL A 100 13.43 16.76 -2.16
C VAL A 100 13.98 16.33 -3.51
N LYS A 101 15.08 16.97 -3.92
CA LYS A 101 15.79 16.64 -5.15
C LYS A 101 16.39 15.24 -5.11
N ALA A 102 16.54 14.63 -6.27
CA ALA A 102 17.21 13.33 -6.46
C ALA A 102 18.58 13.31 -5.73
N GLY A 103 18.85 12.19 -5.07
CA GLY A 103 20.06 11.99 -4.28
C GLY A 103 19.84 11.09 -3.07
N THR A 104 20.92 10.80 -2.32
CA THR A 104 20.85 9.94 -1.12
C THR A 104 20.91 10.79 0.14
N TYR A 105 19.95 10.65 1.01
CA TYR A 105 19.81 11.37 2.28
C TYR A 105 19.97 10.41 3.45
N LEU A 106 20.74 10.79 4.45
CA LEU A 106 20.99 10.01 5.66
C LEU A 106 20.28 10.66 6.85
N PRO A 107 19.69 9.88 7.78
CA PRO A 107 19.04 10.44 8.95
C PRO A 107 20.05 10.99 9.97
N SER A 108 21.31 10.56 9.93
CA SER A 108 22.41 11.03 10.77
C SER A 108 23.69 11.17 9.98
N THR A 109 24.47 12.20 10.31
CA THR A 109 25.84 12.42 9.82
C THR A 109 26.90 12.15 10.89
N THR A 110 26.47 11.83 12.10
CA THR A 110 27.33 11.54 13.28
C THR A 110 27.36 10.07 13.64
N GLY A 111 26.77 9.19 12.80
CA GLY A 111 26.69 7.75 13.06
C GLY A 111 25.63 7.35 14.11
N SER A 112 24.71 8.24 14.46
CA SER A 112 23.62 7.90 15.40
C SER A 112 22.59 6.99 14.75
N ARG A 113 22.58 5.72 15.11
CA ARG A 113 21.63 4.71 14.62
C ARG A 113 20.18 4.93 15.08
N THR A 114 19.95 5.79 16.07
CA THR A 114 18.61 6.15 16.56
C THR A 114 17.97 7.30 15.78
N ALA A 115 18.74 7.97 14.93
CA ALA A 115 18.23 9.05 14.09
C ALA A 115 17.32 8.47 12.98
N THR A 116 16.21 9.18 12.71
CA THR A 116 15.19 8.81 11.73
C THR A 116 14.70 10.03 10.96
N PHE A 117 14.13 9.82 9.79
CA PHE A 117 13.29 10.83 9.15
C PHE A 117 11.88 10.75 9.74
N THR A 118 11.57 11.67 10.65
CA THR A 118 10.29 11.66 11.38
C THR A 118 9.22 12.38 10.58
N MET A 119 8.15 11.66 10.23
CA MET A 119 6.98 12.24 9.59
C MET A 119 6.22 13.14 10.58
N LYS A 120 5.69 14.25 10.10
CA LYS A 120 4.95 15.24 10.91
C LYS A 120 3.53 15.39 10.39
N SER A 121 2.57 15.45 11.30
CA SER A 121 1.17 15.72 10.96
C SER A 121 1.03 17.03 10.18
N GLY A 122 0.32 16.98 9.07
CA GLY A 122 0.12 18.13 8.18
C GLY A 122 1.31 18.49 7.29
N VAL A 123 2.39 17.71 7.29
CA VAL A 123 3.54 17.93 6.40
C VAL A 123 3.60 16.82 5.35
N ALA A 124 3.72 17.23 4.09
CA ALA A 124 3.94 16.31 2.98
C ALA A 124 5.40 16.37 2.52
N ILE A 125 6.03 15.20 2.37
CA ILE A 125 7.42 15.06 1.93
C ILE A 125 7.38 14.38 0.57
N TYR A 126 7.89 15.06 -0.45
CA TYR A 126 7.90 14.59 -1.83
C TYR A 126 9.33 14.43 -2.35
N GLY A 127 9.68 13.24 -2.81
CA GLY A 127 10.88 12.96 -3.59
C GLY A 127 10.62 13.04 -5.09
N GLY A 128 11.65 12.88 -5.91
CA GLY A 128 11.52 12.77 -7.36
C GLY A 128 11.69 14.07 -8.14
N PHE A 129 12.42 15.02 -7.59
CA PHE A 129 12.69 16.31 -8.26
C PHE A 129 14.08 16.35 -8.90
N ALA A 130 14.19 16.97 -10.08
CA ALA A 130 15.45 17.32 -10.73
C ALA A 130 16.05 18.63 -10.16
N GLY A 131 15.25 19.46 -9.48
CA GLY A 131 15.67 20.74 -8.90
C GLY A 131 15.38 21.94 -9.81
N THR A 132 14.44 21.82 -10.73
CA THR A 132 14.03 22.88 -11.67
C THR A 132 12.51 23.07 -11.71
N GLU A 133 11.76 22.21 -11.01
CA GLU A 133 10.30 22.16 -11.06
C GLU A 133 9.69 23.35 -10.31
N SER A 134 8.60 23.87 -10.85
CA SER A 134 7.79 24.92 -10.25
C SER A 134 6.42 24.41 -9.73
N THR A 135 6.04 23.19 -10.11
CA THR A 135 4.81 22.52 -9.65
C THR A 135 5.07 21.07 -9.28
N LEU A 136 4.28 20.55 -8.33
CA LEU A 136 4.39 19.15 -7.88
C LEU A 136 4.20 18.15 -9.04
N ALA A 137 3.36 18.48 -10.01
CA ALA A 137 3.05 17.61 -11.15
C ALA A 137 4.22 17.40 -12.13
N GLN A 138 5.23 18.26 -12.08
CA GLN A 138 6.41 18.17 -12.95
C GLN A 138 7.45 17.16 -12.44
N ARG A 139 7.34 16.71 -11.18
CA ARG A 139 8.29 15.74 -10.63
C ARG A 139 8.16 14.39 -11.33
N ASP A 140 9.28 13.71 -11.47
CA ASP A 140 9.34 12.32 -11.93
C ASP A 140 10.14 11.47 -10.93
N TRP A 141 9.46 10.83 -10.01
CA TRP A 141 10.09 10.02 -8.97
C TRP A 141 10.67 8.70 -9.47
N LYS A 142 10.33 8.29 -10.70
CA LYS A 142 10.90 7.10 -11.35
C LYS A 142 12.27 7.41 -11.95
N THR A 143 12.42 8.58 -12.55
CA THR A 143 13.66 9.05 -13.17
C THR A 143 14.57 9.75 -12.16
N ASN A 144 14.02 10.64 -11.34
CA ASN A 144 14.76 11.42 -10.35
C ASN A 144 14.76 10.72 -9.00
N VAL A 145 15.47 9.61 -8.88
CA VAL A 145 15.42 8.75 -7.70
C VAL A 145 15.94 9.46 -6.46
N THR A 146 15.09 9.58 -5.45
CA THR A 146 15.41 10.15 -4.14
C THR A 146 15.45 9.04 -3.09
N ILE A 147 16.60 8.87 -2.43
CA ILE A 147 16.88 7.75 -1.52
C ILE A 147 16.96 8.24 -0.09
N LEU A 148 16.19 7.62 0.81
CA LEU A 148 16.37 7.68 2.26
C LEU A 148 17.12 6.43 2.70
N SER A 149 18.38 6.57 3.09
CA SER A 149 19.25 5.43 3.41
C SER A 149 19.54 5.34 4.90
N GLY A 150 19.38 4.15 5.46
CA GLY A 150 19.83 3.82 6.81
C GLY A 150 21.31 3.49 6.92
N ASP A 151 21.97 3.17 5.83
CA ASP A 151 23.41 2.90 5.75
C ASP A 151 24.19 4.22 5.95
N LEU A 152 24.63 4.46 7.20
CA LEU A 152 25.22 5.74 7.62
C LEU A 152 26.63 5.96 7.11
N LEU A 153 27.37 4.88 6.82
CA LEU A 153 28.73 4.93 6.30
C LEU A 153 28.84 4.68 4.80
N GLY A 154 27.72 4.26 4.15
CA GLY A 154 27.69 3.94 2.73
C GLY A 154 28.52 2.70 2.38
N ASN A 155 28.62 1.74 3.31
CA ASN A 155 29.53 0.60 3.22
C ASN A 155 28.85 -0.76 3.11
N ASP A 156 27.49 -0.78 3.07
CA ASP A 156 26.73 -2.03 2.97
C ASP A 156 27.11 -2.83 1.73
N THR A 157 27.28 -4.12 1.91
CA THR A 157 27.33 -5.11 0.83
C THR A 157 26.07 -5.97 0.84
N ALA A 158 25.90 -6.89 -0.10
CA ALA A 158 24.72 -7.77 -0.12
C ALA A 158 24.59 -8.61 1.17
N THR A 159 25.68 -8.89 1.88
CA THR A 159 25.73 -9.83 3.01
C THR A 159 26.35 -9.30 4.29
N ALA A 160 26.95 -8.11 4.29
CA ALA A 160 27.74 -7.60 5.42
C ALA A 160 27.64 -6.08 5.59
N ASN A 161 28.22 -5.59 6.71
CA ASN A 161 28.41 -4.18 7.08
C ASN A 161 27.14 -3.44 7.53
N PHE A 162 26.13 -4.16 8.05
CA PHE A 162 24.86 -3.58 8.49
C PHE A 162 24.92 -3.02 9.93
N THR A 163 26.08 -3.02 10.59
CA THR A 163 26.17 -2.70 12.04
C THR A 163 26.07 -1.22 12.34
N ASP A 164 26.35 -0.35 11.39
CA ASP A 164 26.23 1.09 11.48
C ASP A 164 24.86 1.63 11.00
N ASN A 165 24.03 0.78 10.40
CA ASN A 165 22.75 1.20 9.85
C ASN A 165 21.78 1.69 10.92
N SER A 166 20.99 2.71 10.58
CA SER A 166 19.89 3.18 11.43
C SER A 166 18.95 2.05 11.80
N TYR A 167 18.46 2.03 13.04
CA TYR A 167 17.44 1.05 13.44
C TYR A 167 16.17 1.18 12.62
N HIS A 168 15.74 2.41 12.39
CA HIS A 168 14.59 2.74 11.53
C HIS A 168 14.99 3.89 10.62
N VAL A 169 14.67 3.82 9.34
CA VAL A 169 14.93 4.94 8.41
C VAL A 169 13.87 6.01 8.57
N VAL A 170 12.59 5.60 8.63
CA VAL A 170 11.43 6.50 8.75
C VAL A 170 10.68 6.22 10.05
N LEU A 171 10.22 7.27 10.71
CA LEU A 171 9.35 7.19 11.88
C LEU A 171 8.00 7.85 11.57
N GLY A 172 6.92 7.04 11.59
CA GLY A 172 5.54 7.49 11.39
C GLY A 172 4.70 7.49 12.68
N THR A 173 5.35 7.31 13.84
CA THR A 173 4.68 7.21 15.14
C THR A 173 3.99 8.52 15.52
N GLY A 174 2.69 8.43 15.87
CA GLY A 174 1.88 9.61 16.21
C GLY A 174 1.56 10.56 15.06
N ALA A 175 2.04 10.28 13.84
CA ALA A 175 1.75 11.09 12.66
C ALA A 175 0.31 10.87 12.19
N ALA A 176 -0.42 11.95 11.90
CA ALA A 176 -1.80 11.87 11.37
C ALA A 176 -1.81 11.46 9.88
N VAL A 177 -2.99 11.17 9.34
CA VAL A 177 -3.20 10.83 7.92
C VAL A 177 -2.72 11.94 6.95
N THR A 178 -2.61 13.15 7.42
CA THR A 178 -2.06 14.32 6.70
C THR A 178 -0.53 14.36 6.65
N ALA A 179 0.16 13.44 7.34
CA ALA A 179 1.59 13.22 7.17
C ALA A 179 1.80 12.33 5.94
N ILE A 180 2.46 12.84 4.93
CA ILE A 180 2.64 12.18 3.64
C ILE A 180 4.12 11.94 3.36
N LEU A 181 4.47 10.73 2.92
CA LEU A 181 5.76 10.37 2.33
C LEU A 181 5.51 9.84 0.92
N ASP A 182 6.06 10.47 -0.10
CA ASP A 182 5.72 10.19 -1.49
C ASP A 182 6.93 10.28 -2.43
N GLY A 183 7.18 9.19 -3.18
CA GLY A 183 8.18 9.16 -4.24
C GLY A 183 9.61 8.90 -3.77
N PHE A 184 9.82 8.06 -2.77
CA PHE A 184 11.13 7.73 -2.22
C PHE A 184 11.49 6.25 -2.36
N THR A 185 12.80 5.99 -2.52
CA THR A 185 13.39 4.70 -2.20
C THR A 185 13.90 4.75 -0.76
N VAL A 186 13.30 3.96 0.13
CA VAL A 186 13.73 3.79 1.52
C VAL A 186 14.51 2.49 1.61
N ARG A 187 15.76 2.52 2.12
CA ARG A 187 16.61 1.34 2.13
C ARG A 187 17.53 1.21 3.35
N ALA A 188 18.02 0.01 3.56
CA ALA A 188 19.16 -0.27 4.43
C ALA A 188 18.94 0.10 5.92
N GLY A 189 17.73 0.01 6.44
CA GLY A 189 17.49 0.05 7.88
C GLY A 189 17.79 -1.31 8.51
N ASN A 190 18.37 -1.32 9.72
CA ASN A 190 18.71 -2.56 10.44
C ASN A 190 18.28 -2.48 11.90
N ALA A 191 17.05 -2.91 12.17
CA ALA A 191 16.47 -2.92 13.51
C ALA A 191 16.94 -4.17 14.30
N ASN A 192 18.14 -4.10 14.84
CA ASN A 192 18.76 -5.16 15.62
C ASN A 192 19.18 -4.70 17.03
N GLY A 193 18.55 -3.65 17.54
CA GLY A 193 18.85 -3.08 18.85
C GLY A 193 17.94 -3.58 19.97
N ALA A 194 17.77 -2.77 20.99
CA ALA A 194 17.04 -3.15 22.20
C ALA A 194 15.52 -3.19 21.98
N SER A 195 14.87 -4.29 22.35
CA SER A 195 13.43 -4.49 22.23
C SER A 195 12.61 -3.50 23.08
N ALA A 196 13.10 -3.14 24.24
CA ALA A 196 12.46 -2.15 25.12
C ALA A 196 12.32 -0.76 24.48
N SER A 197 13.16 -0.46 23.48
CA SER A 197 13.13 0.79 22.70
C SER A 197 12.57 0.58 21.29
N ASN A 198 11.95 -0.57 21.00
CA ASN A 198 11.46 -0.99 19.68
C ASN A 198 12.51 -0.99 18.56
N GLN A 199 13.79 -1.00 18.92
CA GLN A 199 14.91 -0.97 17.96
C GLN A 199 15.16 -2.32 17.29
N ASP A 200 14.33 -3.32 17.57
CA ASP A 200 14.35 -4.66 17.00
C ASP A 200 13.27 -4.90 15.94
N LYS A 201 12.45 -3.87 15.62
CA LYS A 201 11.27 -3.93 14.75
C LYS A 201 11.28 -2.83 13.70
N GLY A 202 10.69 -3.08 12.52
CA GLY A 202 10.45 -2.04 11.50
C GLY A 202 11.70 -1.36 10.98
N GLY A 203 12.57 -2.10 10.27
CA GLY A 203 13.82 -1.54 9.74
C GLY A 203 13.62 -0.36 8.79
N GLY A 204 12.63 -0.41 7.91
CA GLY A 204 12.32 0.68 6.99
C GLY A 204 11.48 1.77 7.64
N ILE A 205 10.30 1.41 8.16
CA ILE A 205 9.38 2.34 8.83
C ILE A 205 8.84 1.75 10.12
N LEU A 206 8.78 2.58 11.14
CA LEU A 206 8.18 2.25 12.43
C LEU A 206 6.96 3.13 12.70
N ILE A 207 5.78 2.52 12.95
CA ILE A 207 4.53 3.24 13.20
C ILE A 207 3.87 2.69 14.46
N PHE A 208 3.77 3.53 15.49
CA PHE A 208 3.19 3.20 16.79
C PHE A 208 2.16 4.23 17.22
N SER A 209 1.41 3.92 18.28
CA SER A 209 0.65 4.87 19.10
C SER A 209 -0.26 5.78 18.28
N SER A 210 -1.26 5.18 17.65
CA SER A 210 -2.28 5.89 16.84
C SER A 210 -1.71 6.64 15.62
N GLY A 211 -0.48 6.35 15.19
CA GLY A 211 0.04 6.86 13.92
C GLY A 211 -0.83 6.42 12.75
N ALA A 212 -1.11 7.32 11.82
CA ALA A 212 -1.93 7.06 10.65
C ALA A 212 -1.34 7.69 9.35
N PRO A 213 -0.02 7.61 9.10
CA PRO A 213 0.58 8.27 7.96
C PRO A 213 0.10 7.69 6.62
N THR A 214 0.22 8.51 5.58
CA THR A 214 0.04 8.10 4.18
C THR A 214 1.41 7.97 3.51
N VAL A 215 1.67 6.80 2.94
CA VAL A 215 2.90 6.49 2.19
C VAL A 215 2.52 6.05 0.78
N ARG A 216 3.08 6.70 -0.24
CA ARG A 216 2.74 6.35 -1.62
C ARG A 216 3.92 6.51 -2.57
N ASN A 217 3.86 5.79 -3.70
CA ASN A 217 4.92 5.80 -4.71
C ASN A 217 6.32 5.52 -4.13
N CYS A 218 6.41 4.68 -3.09
CA CYS A 218 7.66 4.41 -2.39
C CYS A 218 8.14 2.97 -2.60
N ILE A 219 9.46 2.79 -2.60
CA ILE A 219 10.10 1.48 -2.64
C ILE A 219 10.82 1.28 -1.30
N PHE A 220 10.45 0.24 -0.56
CA PHE A 220 11.13 -0.20 0.65
C PHE A 220 11.95 -1.46 0.35
N THR A 221 13.27 -1.37 0.44
CA THR A 221 14.13 -2.47 0.04
C THR A 221 15.32 -2.67 0.97
N SER A 222 15.77 -3.92 1.06
CA SER A 222 17.00 -4.30 1.79
C SER A 222 16.99 -3.92 3.27
N HIS A 223 15.82 -3.87 3.88
CA HIS A 223 15.68 -3.66 5.31
C HIS A 223 15.81 -4.97 6.08
N ARG A 224 16.31 -4.86 7.30
CA ARG A 224 16.47 -5.98 8.22
C ARG A 224 15.90 -5.64 9.60
N CYS A 225 15.43 -6.65 10.31
CA CYS A 225 15.14 -6.55 11.74
C CYS A 225 15.34 -7.93 12.40
N THR A 226 15.34 -7.96 13.72
CA THR A 226 15.47 -9.22 14.46
C THR A 226 14.13 -9.78 14.91
N PHE A 227 13.16 -8.91 15.18
CA PHE A 227 11.84 -9.31 15.66
C PHE A 227 10.79 -9.41 14.55
N GLY A 228 10.41 -8.30 13.91
CA GLY A 228 9.34 -8.31 12.91
C GLY A 228 9.23 -7.03 12.09
N GLY A 229 8.77 -7.19 10.85
CA GLY A 229 8.58 -6.11 9.90
C GLY A 229 9.88 -5.56 9.33
N GLY A 230 10.53 -6.30 8.43
CA GLY A 230 11.74 -5.81 7.79
C GLY A 230 11.55 -4.45 7.14
N ALA A 231 10.56 -4.32 6.24
CA ALA A 231 10.18 -3.03 5.67
C ALA A 231 9.42 -2.15 6.66
N GLY A 232 8.51 -2.73 7.47
CA GLY A 232 7.74 -1.92 8.41
C GLY A 232 7.08 -2.69 9.54
N TYR A 233 7.01 -2.05 10.69
CA TYR A 233 6.25 -2.54 11.84
C TYR A 233 5.15 -1.54 12.20
N ILE A 234 3.91 -2.04 12.33
CA ILE A 234 2.74 -1.22 12.66
C ILE A 234 2.06 -1.81 13.88
N PHE A 235 1.96 -1.04 14.97
CA PHE A 235 1.38 -1.49 16.22
C PHE A 235 0.41 -0.46 16.81
N SER A 236 -0.83 -0.86 17.09
CA SER A 236 -1.88 0.00 17.64
C SER A 236 -1.98 1.34 16.88
N ALA A 237 -1.95 1.26 15.55
CA ALA A 237 -1.85 2.39 14.65
C ALA A 237 -2.66 2.11 13.37
N GLN A 238 -2.74 3.10 12.49
CA GLN A 238 -3.32 2.94 11.16
C GLN A 238 -2.32 3.47 10.14
N ALA A 239 -2.27 2.90 8.95
CA ALA A 239 -1.43 3.42 7.89
C ALA A 239 -2.04 3.12 6.53
N THR A 240 -1.83 4.03 5.60
CA THR A 240 -2.26 3.86 4.21
C THR A 240 -1.03 3.81 3.31
N PHE A 241 -0.91 2.71 2.58
CA PHE A 241 0.12 2.52 1.57
C PHE A 241 -0.55 2.40 0.20
N ALA A 242 -0.09 3.21 -0.76
CA ALA A 242 -0.57 3.16 -2.14
C ALA A 242 0.60 3.19 -3.12
N ASP A 243 0.53 2.39 -4.17
CA ASP A 243 1.55 2.38 -5.24
C ASP A 243 2.97 2.13 -4.71
N CYS A 244 3.10 1.28 -3.67
CA CYS A 244 4.37 0.99 -3.00
C CYS A 244 4.90 -0.40 -3.33
N GLN A 245 6.22 -0.54 -3.27
CA GLN A 245 6.90 -1.82 -3.41
C GLN A 245 7.70 -2.13 -2.15
N PHE A 246 7.62 -3.38 -1.70
CA PHE A 246 8.33 -3.90 -0.54
C PHE A 246 9.14 -5.12 -1.00
N ASN A 247 10.42 -4.89 -1.28
CA ASN A 247 11.26 -5.86 -1.98
C ASN A 247 12.46 -6.26 -1.12
N ASP A 248 12.77 -7.58 -1.08
CA ASP A 248 14.02 -8.11 -0.52
C ASP A 248 14.27 -7.71 0.95
N ASN A 249 13.20 -7.60 1.75
CA ASN A 249 13.29 -7.27 3.17
C ASN A 249 13.33 -8.52 4.03
N ASN A 250 14.02 -8.45 5.17
CA ASN A 250 14.17 -9.53 6.13
C ASN A 250 13.58 -9.15 7.49
N GLY A 251 12.49 -9.79 7.86
CA GLY A 251 11.76 -9.55 9.10
C GLY A 251 12.26 -10.33 10.31
N GLY A 252 13.37 -11.04 10.20
CA GLY A 252 13.86 -11.89 11.29
C GLY A 252 12.84 -12.96 11.66
N SER A 253 12.20 -12.82 12.82
CA SER A 253 11.20 -13.79 13.29
C SER A 253 9.85 -13.68 12.58
N TYR A 254 9.37 -12.46 12.28
CA TYR A 254 8.00 -12.20 11.86
C TYR A 254 7.92 -11.17 10.72
N GLY A 255 7.01 -11.36 9.78
CA GLY A 255 6.69 -10.41 8.73
C GLY A 255 7.90 -9.85 7.96
N GLY A 256 8.34 -10.53 6.90
CA GLY A 256 9.51 -10.10 6.11
C GLY A 256 9.38 -8.67 5.59
N ALA A 257 8.23 -8.34 4.99
CA ALA A 257 7.89 -6.97 4.68
C ALA A 257 7.24 -6.29 5.89
N PHE A 258 6.07 -6.73 6.33
CA PHE A 258 5.36 -6.09 7.43
C PHE A 258 4.97 -7.07 8.54
N ASP A 259 5.07 -6.58 9.76
CA ASP A 259 4.42 -7.13 10.93
C ASP A 259 3.36 -6.11 11.40
N THR A 260 2.08 -6.52 11.39
CA THR A 260 0.93 -5.68 11.71
C THR A 260 0.16 -6.23 12.90
N ASN A 261 0.10 -5.46 13.99
CA ASN A 261 -0.49 -5.89 15.25
C ASN A 261 -1.53 -4.88 15.76
N ALA A 262 -2.76 -5.35 15.99
CA ALA A 262 -3.88 -4.55 16.48
C ALA A 262 -4.13 -3.27 15.65
N VAL A 263 -4.13 -3.40 14.31
CA VAL A 263 -4.17 -2.27 13.38
C VAL A 263 -5.33 -2.36 12.41
N THR A 264 -5.72 -1.22 11.86
CA THR A 264 -6.54 -1.13 10.65
C THR A 264 -5.71 -0.41 9.59
N SER A 265 -5.06 -1.17 8.69
CA SER A 265 -4.18 -0.62 7.66
C SER A 265 -4.63 -1.03 6.26
N THR A 266 -4.35 -0.19 5.28
CA THR A 266 -4.71 -0.43 3.89
C THR A 266 -3.50 -0.39 2.97
N PHE A 267 -3.46 -1.34 2.06
CA PHE A 267 -2.46 -1.44 0.99
C PHE A 267 -3.19 -1.50 -0.34
N THR A 268 -2.97 -0.51 -1.20
CA THR A 268 -3.61 -0.43 -2.51
C THR A 268 -2.55 -0.35 -3.59
N ARG A 269 -2.64 -1.21 -4.60
CA ARG A 269 -1.66 -1.32 -5.69
C ARG A 269 -0.22 -1.44 -5.18
N CYS A 270 -0.04 -2.38 -4.23
CA CYS A 270 1.27 -2.63 -3.62
C CYS A 270 1.86 -3.97 -4.05
N ILE A 271 3.18 -4.04 -4.13
CA ILE A 271 3.93 -5.25 -4.47
C ILE A 271 4.75 -5.68 -3.26
N PHE A 272 4.60 -6.94 -2.86
CA PHE A 272 5.38 -7.61 -1.81
C PHE A 272 6.21 -8.70 -2.47
N ARG A 273 7.50 -8.45 -2.68
CA ARG A 273 8.36 -9.34 -3.47
C ARG A 273 9.59 -9.80 -2.68
N ASN A 274 9.88 -11.11 -2.72
CA ASN A 274 11.10 -11.72 -2.19
C ASN A 274 11.40 -11.39 -0.72
N ASN A 275 10.40 -11.05 0.07
CA ASN A 275 10.62 -10.78 1.48
C ASN A 275 10.74 -12.10 2.25
N THR A 276 11.56 -12.11 3.31
CA THR A 276 11.89 -13.32 4.05
C THR A 276 11.73 -13.10 5.55
N ALA A 277 11.15 -14.09 6.25
CA ALA A 277 11.15 -14.17 7.71
C ALA A 277 11.06 -15.63 8.14
N VAL A 278 11.16 -15.88 9.45
CA VAL A 278 10.94 -17.22 9.98
C VAL A 278 9.48 -17.62 9.80
N ARG A 279 8.49 -16.73 10.08
CA ARG A 279 7.05 -17.08 10.02
C ARG A 279 6.34 -16.40 8.88
N ALA A 280 6.31 -15.30 8.50
CA ALA A 280 5.61 -14.71 7.37
C ALA A 280 6.58 -13.98 6.44
N GLY A 281 6.87 -14.53 5.29
CA GLY A 281 7.79 -13.88 4.34
C GLY A 281 7.30 -12.50 3.91
N GLY A 282 6.04 -12.40 3.50
CA GLY A 282 5.39 -11.13 3.19
C GLY A 282 4.91 -10.41 4.43
N VAL A 283 3.69 -10.71 4.88
CA VAL A 283 3.04 -9.96 5.96
C VAL A 283 2.52 -10.89 7.05
N GLU A 284 2.76 -10.50 8.29
CA GLU A 284 2.09 -11.05 9.46
C GLU A 284 1.00 -10.09 9.94
N THR A 285 -0.22 -10.60 10.20
CA THR A 285 -1.34 -9.84 10.77
C THR A 285 -1.86 -10.55 12.00
N TYR A 286 -1.78 -9.90 13.18
CA TYR A 286 -2.21 -10.50 14.44
C TYR A 286 -2.74 -9.47 15.46
N GLY A 287 -3.07 -9.93 16.67
CA GLY A 287 -3.49 -9.05 17.75
C GLY A 287 -4.83 -8.34 17.53
N GLY A 288 -5.73 -8.90 16.70
CA GLY A 288 -7.00 -8.27 16.33
C GLY A 288 -6.89 -7.27 15.17
N GLY A 289 -5.78 -7.33 14.42
CA GLY A 289 -5.58 -6.49 13.24
C GLY A 289 -6.61 -6.75 12.14
N ASN A 290 -6.99 -5.70 11.41
CA ASN A 290 -7.85 -5.75 10.23
C ASN A 290 -7.15 -5.07 9.06
N THR A 291 -6.47 -5.86 8.22
CA THR A 291 -5.65 -5.34 7.13
C THR A 291 -6.35 -5.59 5.79
N THR A 292 -6.41 -4.57 4.95
CA THR A 292 -7.03 -4.65 3.62
C THR A 292 -5.99 -4.48 2.51
N TYR A 293 -6.02 -5.39 1.56
CA TYR A 293 -5.22 -5.38 0.34
C TYR A 293 -6.14 -5.26 -0.86
N THR A 294 -5.87 -4.30 -1.74
CA THR A 294 -6.62 -4.10 -2.99
C THR A 294 -5.66 -3.97 -4.16
N ASN A 295 -5.84 -4.77 -5.19
CA ASN A 295 -4.98 -4.79 -6.37
C ASN A 295 -3.48 -4.98 -5.99
N CYS A 296 -3.18 -5.93 -5.09
CA CYS A 296 -1.82 -6.18 -4.62
C CYS A 296 -1.24 -7.48 -5.18
N LEU A 297 0.08 -7.50 -5.34
CA LEU A 297 0.85 -8.68 -5.74
C LEU A 297 1.74 -9.15 -4.60
N PHE A 298 1.62 -10.43 -4.24
CA PHE A 298 2.51 -11.13 -3.30
C PHE A 298 3.27 -12.21 -4.06
N VAL A 299 4.58 -12.04 -4.24
CA VAL A 299 5.37 -12.94 -5.07
C VAL A 299 6.73 -13.25 -4.48
N GLY A 300 7.11 -14.53 -4.52
CA GLY A 300 8.44 -14.99 -4.11
C GLY A 300 8.76 -14.79 -2.64
N ASN A 301 7.79 -14.45 -1.78
CA ASN A 301 8.03 -14.29 -0.36
C ASN A 301 8.30 -15.64 0.29
N ARG A 302 9.18 -15.67 1.30
CA ARG A 302 9.69 -16.91 1.89
C ARG A 302 9.52 -16.96 3.40
N ALA A 303 8.82 -17.99 3.89
CA ALA A 303 8.79 -18.36 5.31
C ALA A 303 9.74 -19.53 5.55
N THR A 304 10.74 -19.35 6.44
CA THR A 304 11.86 -20.29 6.62
C THR A 304 11.72 -21.20 7.83
N GLY A 305 10.76 -20.97 8.71
CA GLY A 305 10.56 -21.72 9.95
C GLY A 305 9.16 -22.28 10.10
N SER A 306 8.82 -22.70 11.32
CA SER A 306 7.55 -23.33 11.64
C SER A 306 6.37 -22.34 11.64
N GLY A 307 5.21 -22.78 11.19
CA GLY A 307 3.93 -22.05 11.27
C GLY A 307 3.69 -21.06 10.14
N GLY A 308 4.53 -21.04 9.09
CA GLY A 308 4.51 -20.00 8.06
C GLY A 308 3.29 -20.00 7.15
N GLY A 309 2.88 -18.80 6.73
CA GLY A 309 2.21 -18.48 5.49
C GLY A 309 3.14 -17.56 4.75
N ALA A 310 3.76 -18.00 3.64
CA ALA A 310 4.87 -17.23 3.09
C ALA A 310 4.43 -15.88 2.55
N ALA A 311 3.28 -15.79 1.90
CA ALA A 311 2.72 -14.51 1.50
C ALA A 311 2.13 -13.78 2.71
N ILE A 312 1.15 -14.41 3.39
CA ILE A 312 0.50 -13.83 4.57
C ILE A 312 0.29 -14.90 5.65
N TRP A 313 0.60 -14.54 6.88
CA TRP A 313 0.17 -15.28 8.07
C TRP A 313 -0.87 -14.47 8.84
N ILE A 314 -2.00 -15.09 9.16
CA ILE A 314 -3.10 -14.47 9.90
C ILE A 314 -3.20 -15.16 11.25
N GLY A 315 -2.92 -14.40 12.30
CA GLY A 315 -2.80 -14.91 13.66
C GLY A 315 -4.10 -14.88 14.45
N VAL A 316 -3.93 -15.20 15.72
CA VAL A 316 -4.97 -15.27 16.75
C VAL A 316 -5.66 -13.93 17.02
N SER A 317 -6.65 -13.93 17.94
CA SER A 317 -7.32 -12.72 18.45
C SER A 317 -8.21 -12.00 17.42
N ASN A 318 -8.95 -12.78 16.60
CA ASN A 318 -9.88 -12.26 15.59
C ASN A 318 -9.23 -11.34 14.54
N SER A 319 -7.98 -11.61 14.19
CA SER A 319 -7.31 -10.90 13.11
C SER A 319 -7.95 -11.19 11.77
N VAL A 320 -8.14 -10.17 10.94
CA VAL A 320 -8.82 -10.27 9.65
C VAL A 320 -7.92 -9.72 8.53
N VAL A 321 -7.85 -10.46 7.44
CA VAL A 321 -7.28 -9.97 6.19
C VAL A 321 -8.37 -9.95 5.12
N ASN A 322 -8.55 -8.79 4.50
CA ASN A 322 -9.43 -8.62 3.34
C ASN A 322 -8.57 -8.45 2.09
N ALA A 323 -8.63 -9.39 1.16
CA ALA A 323 -7.93 -9.35 -0.12
C ALA A 323 -8.95 -9.19 -1.26
N ARG A 324 -8.79 -8.14 -2.06
CA ARG A 324 -9.65 -7.83 -3.19
C ARG A 324 -8.81 -7.64 -4.44
N ASN A 325 -9.12 -8.38 -5.49
CA ASN A 325 -8.38 -8.28 -6.74
C ASN A 325 -6.85 -8.40 -6.50
N CYS A 326 -6.40 -9.43 -5.79
CA CYS A 326 -4.99 -9.64 -5.46
C CYS A 326 -4.44 -10.91 -6.13
N THR A 327 -3.14 -10.92 -6.41
CA THR A 327 -2.43 -12.10 -6.92
C THR A 327 -1.40 -12.56 -5.89
N PHE A 328 -1.47 -13.83 -5.51
CA PHE A 328 -0.53 -14.53 -4.63
C PHE A 328 0.14 -15.65 -5.43
N ALA A 329 1.40 -15.45 -5.81
CA ALA A 329 2.06 -16.35 -6.72
C ALA A 329 3.49 -16.70 -6.31
N GLY A 330 3.85 -17.98 -6.40
CA GLY A 330 5.23 -18.43 -6.21
C GLY A 330 5.83 -18.16 -4.83
N ASN A 331 5.01 -17.98 -3.79
CA ASN A 331 5.50 -17.83 -2.42
C ASN A 331 5.85 -19.20 -1.83
N VAL A 332 6.89 -19.26 -0.98
CA VAL A 332 7.48 -20.54 -0.53
C VAL A 332 7.56 -20.62 1.00
N ALA A 333 6.90 -21.61 1.60
CA ALA A 333 7.04 -21.92 3.01
C ALA A 333 7.71 -23.28 3.23
N THR A 334 8.57 -23.39 4.24
CA THR A 334 9.23 -24.66 4.58
C THR A 334 8.35 -25.58 5.41
N SER A 335 7.28 -25.07 6.03
CA SER A 335 6.53 -25.84 7.02
C SER A 335 5.01 -25.93 6.83
N VAL A 336 4.34 -24.92 6.25
CA VAL A 336 2.88 -24.91 6.12
C VAL A 336 2.46 -24.49 4.71
N ALA A 337 1.96 -23.26 4.51
CA ALA A 337 1.44 -22.80 3.24
C ALA A 337 2.33 -21.73 2.61
N GLY A 338 2.65 -21.85 1.33
CA GLY A 338 3.33 -20.81 0.59
C GLY A 338 2.46 -19.55 0.41
N GLY A 339 1.17 -19.72 0.19
CA GLY A 339 0.22 -18.63 0.08
C GLY A 339 -0.18 -18.07 1.45
N VAL A 340 -1.43 -18.25 1.84
CA VAL A 340 -1.97 -17.73 3.10
C VAL A 340 -2.13 -18.84 4.14
N ASN A 341 -1.69 -18.58 5.37
CA ASN A 341 -1.96 -19.45 6.51
C ASN A 341 -2.81 -18.69 7.55
N THR A 342 -4.02 -19.22 7.81
CA THR A 342 -4.97 -18.65 8.78
C THR A 342 -5.05 -19.55 10.00
N THR A 343 -4.61 -19.07 11.16
CA THR A 343 -4.65 -19.83 12.42
C THR A 343 -5.95 -19.58 13.19
N SER A 344 -6.13 -20.27 14.33
CA SER A 344 -7.33 -20.18 15.16
C SER A 344 -7.78 -18.74 15.42
N ALA A 345 -9.07 -18.46 15.21
CA ALA A 345 -9.71 -17.15 15.32
C ALA A 345 -9.20 -16.09 14.34
N GLY A 346 -8.34 -16.42 13.39
CA GLY A 346 -8.03 -15.57 12.25
C GLY A 346 -9.05 -15.73 11.12
N ALA A 347 -9.17 -14.72 10.25
CA ALA A 347 -10.05 -14.79 9.09
C ALA A 347 -9.41 -14.20 7.83
N LEU A 348 -9.54 -14.93 6.71
CA LEU A 348 -9.28 -14.44 5.37
C LEU A 348 -10.60 -14.22 4.63
N ASN A 349 -10.82 -13.02 4.11
CA ASN A 349 -11.89 -12.72 3.16
C ASN A 349 -11.25 -12.35 1.82
N ALA A 350 -11.24 -13.26 0.85
CA ALA A 350 -10.65 -13.05 -0.46
C ALA A 350 -11.72 -13.08 -1.56
N SER A 351 -11.65 -12.13 -2.49
CA SER A 351 -12.50 -12.12 -3.68
C SER A 351 -11.78 -11.57 -4.90
N ASN A 352 -12.13 -12.09 -6.07
CA ASN A 352 -11.49 -11.79 -7.35
C ASN A 352 -9.96 -11.97 -7.28
N CYS A 353 -9.47 -12.97 -6.55
CA CYS A 353 -8.04 -13.19 -6.32
C CYS A 353 -7.51 -14.36 -7.14
N VAL A 354 -6.19 -14.41 -7.32
CA VAL A 354 -5.47 -15.56 -7.87
C VAL A 354 -4.47 -16.07 -6.84
N PHE A 355 -4.54 -17.37 -6.52
CA PHE A 355 -3.59 -18.09 -5.66
C PHE A 355 -2.98 -19.23 -6.48
N TRP A 356 -1.72 -19.04 -6.93
CA TRP A 356 -1.11 -19.98 -7.88
C TRP A 356 0.38 -20.21 -7.62
N SER A 357 0.83 -21.43 -7.79
CA SER A 357 2.24 -21.84 -7.61
C SER A 357 2.83 -21.53 -6.23
N ASN A 358 2.00 -21.26 -5.22
CA ASN A 358 2.51 -21.13 -3.85
C ASN A 358 2.84 -22.52 -3.32
N SER A 359 4.03 -22.70 -2.76
CA SER A 359 4.52 -24.01 -2.36
C SER A 359 4.79 -24.13 -0.86
N GLY A 360 4.49 -25.30 -0.34
CA GLY A 360 4.80 -25.73 1.02
C GLY A 360 5.45 -27.11 1.01
N PRO A 361 5.50 -27.80 2.17
CA PRO A 361 6.16 -29.10 2.28
C PRO A 361 5.59 -30.19 1.34
N THR A 362 4.31 -30.05 0.93
CA THR A 362 3.61 -31.00 0.05
C THR A 362 3.48 -30.50 -1.39
N GLY A 363 4.30 -29.54 -1.81
CA GLY A 363 4.29 -28.98 -3.15
C GLY A 363 3.30 -27.81 -3.30
N THR A 364 2.53 -27.78 -4.39
CA THR A 364 1.61 -26.67 -4.75
C THR A 364 0.13 -27.03 -4.60
N THR A 365 -0.21 -27.91 -3.65
CA THR A 365 -1.60 -28.35 -3.38
C THR A 365 -2.49 -27.19 -2.95
N ALA A 366 -3.82 -27.38 -2.96
CA ALA A 366 -4.79 -26.40 -2.46
C ALA A 366 -4.46 -25.89 -1.05
N ALA A 367 -4.04 -26.76 -0.15
CA ALA A 367 -3.64 -26.42 1.22
C ALA A 367 -2.37 -25.55 1.27
N ASN A 368 -1.53 -25.56 0.24
CA ASN A 368 -0.36 -24.69 0.14
C ASN A 368 -0.70 -23.35 -0.49
N GLN A 369 -1.85 -23.23 -1.17
CA GLN A 369 -2.36 -21.93 -1.58
C GLN A 369 -3.04 -21.22 -0.40
N ILE A 370 -3.93 -21.88 0.29
CA ILE A 370 -4.70 -21.34 1.43
C ILE A 370 -4.86 -22.44 2.47
N ASN A 371 -4.24 -22.28 3.62
CA ASN A 371 -4.36 -23.21 4.74
C ASN A 371 -5.27 -22.62 5.83
N ALA A 372 -6.27 -23.40 6.24
CA ALA A 372 -7.12 -23.09 7.39
C ALA A 372 -6.61 -23.83 8.63
N GLY A 373 -5.56 -23.33 9.26
CA GLY A 373 -5.00 -23.88 10.50
C GLY A 373 -5.88 -23.63 11.73
N GLY A 374 -7.20 -23.77 11.58
CA GLY A 374 -8.21 -23.51 12.61
C GLY A 374 -8.92 -22.17 12.48
N GLY A 375 -8.57 -21.35 11.50
CA GLY A 375 -9.26 -20.08 11.19
C GLY A 375 -10.35 -20.23 10.12
N THR A 376 -10.93 -19.11 9.73
CA THR A 376 -12.00 -19.02 8.72
C THR A 376 -11.46 -18.45 7.42
N ASN A 377 -11.72 -19.12 6.29
CA ASN A 377 -11.36 -18.63 4.97
C ASN A 377 -12.61 -18.53 4.08
N ASN A 378 -13.01 -17.30 3.79
CA ASN A 378 -14.11 -16.97 2.87
C ASN A 378 -13.50 -16.54 1.54
N VAL A 379 -13.54 -17.45 0.55
CA VAL A 379 -12.95 -17.22 -0.77
C VAL A 379 -14.03 -17.34 -1.83
N SER A 380 -14.12 -16.35 -2.72
CA SER A 380 -15.12 -16.34 -3.79
C SER A 380 -14.57 -15.66 -5.04
N TRP A 381 -15.11 -16.03 -6.20
CA TRP A 381 -14.75 -15.46 -7.50
C TRP A 381 -13.23 -15.46 -7.75
N SER A 382 -12.54 -16.48 -7.26
CA SER A 382 -11.08 -16.53 -7.25
C SER A 382 -10.56 -17.75 -8.01
N ILE A 383 -9.33 -17.69 -8.48
CA ILE A 383 -8.60 -18.85 -9.00
C ILE A 383 -7.70 -19.37 -7.88
N VAL A 384 -7.85 -20.66 -7.53
CA VAL A 384 -7.04 -21.30 -6.49
C VAL A 384 -6.53 -22.63 -7.02
N GLN A 385 -5.23 -22.80 -7.14
CA GLN A 385 -4.60 -24.03 -7.60
C GLN A 385 -4.99 -25.21 -6.70
N GLY A 386 -5.49 -26.27 -7.30
CA GLY A 386 -6.00 -27.45 -6.59
C GLY A 386 -7.43 -27.29 -6.06
N GLY A 387 -8.05 -26.12 -6.26
CA GLY A 387 -9.44 -25.83 -5.91
C GLY A 387 -9.63 -25.31 -4.48
N PHE A 388 -10.70 -24.57 -4.26
CA PHE A 388 -11.14 -24.11 -2.95
C PHE A 388 -12.66 -23.94 -2.92
N THR A 389 -13.30 -24.41 -1.84
CA THR A 389 -14.77 -24.29 -1.68
C THR A 389 -15.18 -22.84 -1.55
N GLY A 390 -16.17 -22.41 -2.33
CA GLY A 390 -16.70 -21.05 -2.32
C GLY A 390 -17.40 -20.70 -3.63
N THR A 391 -18.10 -19.59 -3.67
CA THR A 391 -18.87 -19.15 -4.84
C THR A 391 -17.94 -18.84 -6.00
N SER A 392 -18.19 -19.50 -7.14
CA SER A 392 -17.51 -19.22 -8.43
C SER A 392 -15.99 -19.26 -8.38
N ASN A 393 -15.40 -20.09 -7.52
CA ASN A 393 -13.96 -20.34 -7.54
C ASN A 393 -13.60 -21.30 -8.68
N LEU A 394 -12.43 -21.09 -9.28
CA LEU A 394 -11.84 -21.92 -10.33
C LEU A 394 -10.56 -22.59 -9.83
N ALA A 395 -10.23 -23.75 -10.41
CA ALA A 395 -8.98 -24.48 -10.15
C ALA A 395 -8.07 -24.51 -11.39
N THR A 396 -8.48 -23.88 -12.48
CA THR A 396 -7.79 -23.86 -13.77
C THR A 396 -6.62 -22.90 -13.75
N ASP A 397 -5.56 -23.21 -14.51
CA ASP A 397 -4.35 -22.37 -14.62
C ASP A 397 -4.71 -20.94 -15.06
N PRO A 398 -4.26 -19.91 -14.36
CA PRO A 398 -4.50 -18.52 -14.73
C PRO A 398 -3.76 -18.08 -16.01
N LEU A 399 -2.87 -18.89 -16.56
CA LEU A 399 -2.08 -18.62 -17.76
C LEU A 399 -1.36 -17.26 -17.69
N PHE A 400 -0.56 -17.05 -16.66
CA PHE A 400 0.26 -15.84 -16.56
C PHE A 400 1.22 -15.71 -17.74
N VAL A 401 1.44 -14.48 -18.22
CA VAL A 401 2.27 -14.20 -19.40
C VAL A 401 3.71 -14.69 -19.24
N SER A 402 4.40 -14.29 -18.18
CA SER A 402 5.79 -14.70 -17.95
C SER A 402 6.19 -14.65 -16.48
N PRO A 403 5.73 -15.61 -15.66
CA PRO A 403 6.03 -15.62 -14.22
C PRO A 403 7.54 -15.69 -13.91
N SER A 404 8.32 -16.33 -14.80
CA SER A 404 9.78 -16.44 -14.64
C SER A 404 10.52 -15.10 -14.75
N THR A 405 9.96 -14.12 -15.45
CA THR A 405 10.47 -12.76 -15.55
C THR A 405 9.77 -11.78 -14.61
N GLY A 406 8.78 -12.27 -13.84
CA GLY A 406 8.02 -11.48 -12.89
C GLY A 406 6.77 -10.82 -13.46
N ASP A 407 6.33 -11.22 -14.66
CA ASP A 407 5.08 -10.78 -15.28
C ASP A 407 3.95 -11.74 -14.92
N TYR A 408 3.05 -11.27 -14.05
CA TYR A 408 1.87 -11.98 -13.57
C TYR A 408 0.56 -11.42 -14.15
N THR A 409 0.63 -10.72 -15.28
CA THR A 409 -0.56 -10.38 -16.06
C THR A 409 -1.19 -11.64 -16.65
N LEU A 410 -2.49 -11.61 -16.88
CA LEU A 410 -3.19 -12.73 -17.48
C LEU A 410 -2.87 -12.81 -18.99
N GLY A 411 -2.49 -13.99 -19.45
CA GLY A 411 -2.25 -14.25 -20.87
C GLY A 411 -3.55 -14.52 -21.62
N THR A 412 -3.50 -14.44 -22.95
CA THR A 412 -4.63 -14.74 -23.84
C THR A 412 -5.20 -16.15 -23.53
N GLY A 413 -6.53 -16.24 -23.39
CA GLY A 413 -7.23 -17.49 -23.07
C GLY A 413 -7.23 -17.81 -21.57
N SER A 414 -6.74 -16.91 -20.71
CA SER A 414 -6.85 -17.09 -19.26
C SER A 414 -8.30 -17.20 -18.82
N PRO A 415 -8.65 -18.16 -17.96
CA PRO A 415 -9.99 -18.28 -17.38
C PRO A 415 -10.28 -17.18 -16.33
N GLY A 416 -9.33 -16.31 -16.07
CA GLY A 416 -9.47 -15.18 -15.15
C GLY A 416 -9.95 -13.90 -15.82
N ILE A 417 -9.91 -13.83 -17.15
CA ILE A 417 -10.35 -12.66 -17.91
C ILE A 417 -11.88 -12.60 -17.90
N ASP A 418 -12.46 -11.41 -17.69
CA ASP A 418 -13.89 -11.13 -17.65
C ASP A 418 -14.67 -12.11 -16.74
N ALA A 419 -14.05 -12.55 -15.66
CA ALA A 419 -14.51 -13.67 -14.85
C ALA A 419 -14.68 -13.38 -13.36
N GLY A 420 -14.42 -12.16 -12.92
CA GLY A 420 -14.58 -11.73 -11.54
C GLY A 420 -16.01 -11.26 -11.22
N SER A 421 -16.19 -10.65 -10.06
CA SER A 421 -17.46 -10.05 -9.65
C SER A 421 -17.27 -8.55 -9.43
N ASN A 422 -17.96 -7.73 -10.24
CA ASN A 422 -17.93 -6.28 -10.15
C ASN A 422 -18.39 -5.76 -8.77
N ALA A 423 -19.39 -6.44 -8.17
CA ALA A 423 -19.91 -6.08 -6.86
C ALA A 423 -18.91 -6.26 -5.71
N LEU A 424 -17.84 -7.04 -5.91
CA LEU A 424 -16.81 -7.30 -4.90
C LEU A 424 -15.56 -6.42 -5.08
N VAL A 425 -15.52 -5.59 -6.11
CA VAL A 425 -14.52 -4.53 -6.26
C VAL A 425 -14.88 -3.39 -5.31
N PRO A 426 -13.96 -2.93 -4.44
CA PRO A 426 -14.26 -1.85 -3.52
C PRO A 426 -14.67 -0.56 -4.24
N ALA A 427 -15.61 0.18 -3.67
CA ALA A 427 -16.07 1.45 -4.23
C ALA A 427 -14.90 2.42 -4.43
N GLY A 428 -14.86 3.09 -5.60
CA GLY A 428 -13.81 4.03 -5.97
C GLY A 428 -12.53 3.39 -6.53
N VAL A 429 -12.44 2.06 -6.60
CA VAL A 429 -11.34 1.37 -7.27
C VAL A 429 -11.62 1.33 -8.78
N THR A 430 -10.91 2.14 -9.53
CA THR A 430 -11.07 2.30 -10.99
C THR A 430 -9.86 1.85 -11.79
N THR A 431 -8.75 1.55 -11.10
CA THR A 431 -7.49 1.14 -11.74
C THR A 431 -6.95 -0.14 -11.12
N ASP A 432 -6.22 -0.91 -11.90
CA ASP A 432 -5.51 -2.13 -11.50
C ASP A 432 -4.16 -1.85 -10.81
N LEU A 433 -3.31 -2.86 -10.62
CA LEU A 433 -1.98 -2.72 -10.01
C LEU A 433 -1.03 -1.82 -10.82
N LEU A 434 -1.16 -1.80 -12.14
CA LEU A 434 -0.33 -0.97 -13.03
C LEU A 434 -0.88 0.45 -13.22
N GLY A 435 -2.06 0.75 -12.66
CA GLY A 435 -2.75 2.02 -12.86
C GLY A 435 -3.58 2.07 -14.15
N ALA A 436 -3.71 0.95 -14.87
CA ALA A 436 -4.60 0.81 -16.02
C ALA A 436 -6.07 0.72 -15.56
N ALA A 437 -7.02 0.96 -16.45
CA ALA A 437 -8.44 0.85 -16.13
C ALA A 437 -8.77 -0.55 -15.59
N ARG A 438 -9.58 -0.62 -14.50
CA ARG A 438 -9.91 -1.89 -13.83
C ARG A 438 -11.10 -2.63 -14.46
N PHE A 439 -11.90 -1.97 -15.23
CA PHE A 439 -13.05 -2.54 -15.92
C PHE A 439 -12.83 -2.38 -17.40
N VAL A 440 -12.34 -3.44 -18.04
CA VAL A 440 -12.05 -3.48 -19.48
C VAL A 440 -12.72 -4.72 -20.05
N ASP A 441 -13.47 -4.57 -21.11
CA ASP A 441 -14.09 -5.67 -21.85
C ASP A 441 -13.14 -6.18 -22.94
N ILE A 442 -12.97 -7.49 -23.00
CA ILE A 442 -12.28 -8.16 -24.11
C ILE A 442 -13.35 -8.83 -24.98
N PRO A 443 -13.83 -8.21 -26.06
CA PRO A 443 -14.99 -8.70 -26.81
C PRO A 443 -14.88 -10.12 -27.37
N SER A 444 -13.66 -10.66 -27.47
CA SER A 444 -13.41 -12.04 -27.89
C SER A 444 -13.48 -13.07 -26.74
N VAL A 445 -13.62 -12.61 -25.49
CA VAL A 445 -13.72 -13.45 -24.29
C VAL A 445 -15.15 -13.34 -23.73
N PRO A 446 -15.83 -14.46 -23.46
CA PRO A 446 -17.16 -14.40 -22.87
C PRO A 446 -17.12 -13.85 -21.43
N ASP A 447 -18.04 -12.97 -21.08
CA ASP A 447 -18.32 -12.53 -19.70
C ASP A 447 -18.81 -13.71 -18.85
N THR A 448 -17.92 -14.34 -18.09
CA THR A 448 -18.24 -15.46 -17.19
C THR A 448 -18.38 -15.03 -15.73
N GLY A 449 -18.07 -13.76 -15.45
CA GLY A 449 -18.15 -13.16 -14.14
C GLY A 449 -19.56 -12.70 -13.74
N SER A 450 -19.64 -11.75 -12.82
CA SER A 450 -20.91 -11.26 -12.28
C SER A 450 -20.91 -9.73 -12.22
N GLY A 451 -21.95 -9.14 -12.77
CA GLY A 451 -22.14 -7.69 -12.84
C GLY A 451 -22.67 -7.25 -14.17
N THR A 452 -22.56 -5.95 -14.44
CA THR A 452 -22.79 -5.37 -15.77
C THR A 452 -21.44 -5.21 -16.47
N ALA A 453 -21.32 -5.64 -17.73
CA ALA A 453 -20.09 -5.47 -18.51
C ALA A 453 -19.66 -3.99 -18.60
N PRO A 454 -18.36 -3.68 -18.62
CA PRO A 454 -17.22 -4.63 -18.55
C PRO A 454 -17.12 -5.39 -17.22
N ILE A 455 -16.80 -6.68 -17.27
CA ILE A 455 -16.58 -7.50 -16.10
C ILE A 455 -15.11 -7.47 -15.72
N VAL A 456 -14.84 -7.33 -14.41
CA VAL A 456 -13.49 -7.28 -13.87
C VAL A 456 -12.75 -8.62 -14.01
N ASP A 457 -11.46 -8.56 -14.27
CA ASP A 457 -10.58 -9.72 -14.24
C ASP A 457 -10.29 -10.20 -12.80
N ARG A 458 -9.90 -11.47 -12.67
CA ARG A 458 -9.41 -12.01 -11.40
C ARG A 458 -7.92 -11.73 -11.24
N GLY A 459 -7.52 -11.32 -10.05
CA GLY A 459 -6.13 -10.97 -9.74
C GLY A 459 -5.86 -9.48 -9.70
N ALA A 460 -4.59 -9.14 -9.55
CA ALA A 460 -4.13 -7.77 -9.36
C ALA A 460 -4.13 -6.93 -10.65
N TYR A 461 -4.18 -7.57 -11.79
CA TYR A 461 -4.09 -6.96 -13.10
C TYR A 461 -5.40 -7.08 -13.85
N GLU A 462 -5.65 -6.12 -14.70
CA GLU A 462 -6.68 -6.17 -15.74
C GLU A 462 -5.99 -6.32 -17.08
N LEU A 463 -6.48 -7.23 -17.92
CA LEU A 463 -5.97 -7.33 -19.28
C LEU A 463 -6.42 -6.09 -20.03
N PRO A 464 -5.50 -5.24 -20.52
CA PRO A 464 -5.90 -4.12 -21.33
C PRO A 464 -6.61 -4.64 -22.58
N SER A 465 -7.68 -3.95 -23.00
CA SER A 465 -8.21 -4.21 -24.32
C SER A 465 -7.08 -3.95 -25.31
N VAL A 466 -6.49 -5.01 -25.80
CA VAL A 466 -5.60 -4.89 -26.95
C VAL A 466 -6.54 -4.52 -28.07
N VAL A 467 -6.64 -3.23 -28.37
CA VAL A 467 -6.95 -2.87 -29.74
C VAL A 467 -5.74 -3.39 -30.52
N LEU A 468 -5.76 -4.66 -30.87
CA LEU A 468 -4.89 -5.14 -31.94
C LEU A 468 -5.13 -4.15 -33.07
N PRO A 469 -4.05 -3.50 -33.60
CA PRO A 469 -4.26 -2.69 -34.78
C PRO A 469 -5.01 -3.59 -35.76
N CYS A 470 -6.21 -3.19 -36.07
CA CYS A 470 -7.06 -3.92 -37.00
C CYS A 470 -6.45 -3.70 -38.37
N LEU A 471 -5.31 -4.37 -38.59
CA LEU A 471 -4.53 -4.20 -39.80
C LEU A 471 -5.38 -4.48 -41.05
N GLY A 472 -6.37 -5.37 -40.90
CA GLY A 472 -7.33 -5.70 -41.97
C GLY A 472 -8.44 -4.67 -42.16
N ASP A 473 -8.69 -3.74 -41.23
CA ASP A 473 -9.67 -2.66 -41.37
C ASP A 473 -9.07 -1.49 -42.17
N LEU A 474 -9.07 -1.66 -43.48
CA LEU A 474 -8.43 -0.73 -44.40
C LEU A 474 -9.27 0.53 -44.65
N ASN A 475 -10.56 0.48 -44.33
CA ASN A 475 -11.48 1.63 -44.46
C ASN A 475 -11.75 2.35 -43.13
N ASN A 476 -11.19 1.86 -42.00
CA ASN A 476 -11.31 2.41 -40.64
C ASN A 476 -12.76 2.48 -40.13
N ASN A 477 -13.58 1.48 -40.45
CA ASN A 477 -14.96 1.38 -39.96
C ASN A 477 -15.09 0.47 -38.71
N ARG A 478 -14.00 -0.11 -38.24
CA ARG A 478 -13.88 -1.06 -37.12
C ARG A 478 -14.49 -2.44 -37.40
N ILE A 479 -14.61 -2.81 -38.66
CA ILE A 479 -15.07 -4.13 -39.07
C ILE A 479 -14.21 -4.57 -40.24
N VAL A 480 -13.52 -5.68 -40.18
CA VAL A 480 -12.85 -6.29 -41.31
C VAL A 480 -13.90 -7.09 -42.10
N ASP A 481 -14.28 -6.61 -43.28
CA ASP A 481 -15.34 -7.21 -44.10
C ASP A 481 -15.05 -7.11 -45.61
N GLY A 482 -16.10 -7.30 -46.44
CA GLY A 482 -15.97 -7.27 -47.88
C GLY A 482 -15.38 -6.00 -48.48
N PRO A 483 -15.73 -4.79 -48.03
CA PRO A 483 -15.10 -3.54 -48.40
C PRO A 483 -13.59 -3.51 -48.21
N ASP A 484 -13.05 -4.02 -47.07
CA ASP A 484 -11.61 -4.05 -46.81
C ASP A 484 -10.90 -5.04 -47.73
N LEU A 485 -11.50 -6.20 -47.91
CA LEU A 485 -11.02 -7.17 -48.90
C LEU A 485 -10.94 -6.53 -50.30
N GLY A 486 -11.94 -5.72 -50.65
CA GLY A 486 -11.97 -4.98 -51.92
C GLY A 486 -10.79 -3.99 -52.03
N ILE A 487 -10.44 -3.30 -50.93
CA ILE A 487 -9.31 -2.37 -50.87
C ILE A 487 -8.00 -3.14 -51.05
N LEU A 488 -7.81 -4.25 -50.30
CA LEU A 488 -6.63 -5.07 -50.39
C LEU A 488 -6.43 -5.62 -51.79
N LEU A 489 -7.48 -6.21 -52.37
CA LEU A 489 -7.42 -6.76 -53.73
C LEU A 489 -7.18 -5.66 -54.79
N GLY A 490 -7.69 -4.44 -54.57
CA GLY A 490 -7.40 -3.27 -55.39
C GLY A 490 -5.93 -2.83 -55.36
N GLY A 491 -5.22 -3.14 -54.28
CA GLY A 491 -3.79 -2.89 -54.11
C GLY A 491 -2.87 -4.04 -54.54
N TRP A 492 -3.42 -5.15 -55.01
CA TRP A 492 -2.67 -6.38 -55.28
C TRP A 492 -1.44 -6.20 -56.17
N GLY A 493 -0.26 -6.62 -55.71
CA GLY A 493 1.01 -6.42 -56.42
C GLY A 493 1.58 -5.00 -56.29
N GLY A 494 0.88 -4.08 -55.58
CA GLY A 494 1.36 -2.74 -55.24
C GLY A 494 2.04 -2.68 -53.87
N SER A 495 2.58 -1.52 -53.53
CA SER A 495 3.47 -1.39 -52.39
C SER A 495 2.98 -0.48 -51.25
N VAL A 496 1.72 -0.08 -51.15
CA VAL A 496 1.29 0.92 -50.17
C VAL A 496 -0.02 0.59 -49.44
N THR A 497 -1.12 0.37 -50.14
CA THR A 497 -2.42 0.14 -49.50
C THR A 497 -2.76 -1.34 -49.49
N GLY A 498 -2.80 -1.95 -48.32
CA GLY A 498 -3.08 -3.37 -48.13
C GLY A 498 -1.83 -4.24 -47.91
N ASP A 499 -0.63 -3.65 -47.82
CA ASP A 499 0.59 -4.29 -47.34
C ASP A 499 0.50 -4.36 -45.82
N LEU A 500 0.01 -5.49 -45.31
CA LEU A 500 -0.30 -5.69 -43.88
C LEU A 500 0.85 -6.32 -43.12
N ASP A 501 1.77 -7.03 -43.83
CA ASP A 501 2.95 -7.62 -43.23
C ASP A 501 4.21 -6.73 -43.32
N GLY A 502 4.13 -5.65 -44.13
CA GLY A 502 5.19 -4.66 -44.26
C GLY A 502 6.34 -5.11 -45.15
N ASP A 503 6.15 -6.12 -46.02
CA ASP A 503 7.20 -6.63 -46.91
C ASP A 503 7.36 -5.78 -48.18
N GLY A 504 6.48 -4.83 -48.42
CA GLY A 504 6.45 -3.88 -49.55
C GLY A 504 5.65 -4.34 -50.74
N ILE A 505 4.92 -5.46 -50.67
CA ILE A 505 4.10 -5.99 -51.81
C ILE A 505 2.79 -6.58 -51.29
N VAL A 506 1.66 -6.04 -51.64
CA VAL A 506 0.34 -6.64 -51.33
C VAL A 506 0.18 -7.99 -52.02
N SER A 507 0.13 -9.06 -51.26
CA SER A 507 0.22 -10.44 -51.73
C SER A 507 -0.60 -11.44 -50.90
N GLY A 508 -0.31 -12.73 -51.00
CA GLY A 508 -1.04 -13.78 -50.26
C GLY A 508 -0.93 -13.71 -48.74
N PRO A 509 0.24 -13.40 -48.16
CA PRO A 509 0.40 -13.18 -46.69
C PRO A 509 -0.54 -12.09 -46.16
N ASP A 510 -0.67 -10.94 -46.86
CA ASP A 510 -1.56 -9.85 -46.45
C ASP A 510 -3.01 -10.27 -46.45
N LEU A 511 -3.42 -11.00 -47.49
CA LEU A 511 -4.76 -11.58 -47.55
C LEU A 511 -4.99 -12.54 -46.38
N GLY A 512 -3.96 -13.32 -45.99
CA GLY A 512 -4.01 -14.20 -44.83
C GLY A 512 -4.22 -13.44 -43.53
N ILE A 513 -3.54 -12.30 -43.35
CA ILE A 513 -3.69 -11.40 -42.16
C ILE A 513 -5.11 -10.81 -42.14
N LEU A 514 -5.61 -10.27 -43.28
CA LEU A 514 -6.94 -9.71 -43.37
C LEU A 514 -8.01 -10.75 -43.03
N LEU A 515 -7.94 -11.95 -43.63
CA LEU A 515 -8.91 -13.01 -43.38
C LEU A 515 -8.85 -13.56 -41.97
N GLY A 516 -7.66 -13.53 -41.34
CA GLY A 516 -7.47 -13.90 -39.95
C GLY A 516 -8.09 -12.91 -38.94
N GLN A 517 -8.40 -11.70 -39.38
CA GLN A 517 -9.04 -10.64 -38.59
C GLN A 517 -10.49 -10.38 -38.99
N TRP A 518 -11.11 -11.26 -39.77
CA TRP A 518 -12.46 -11.06 -40.29
C TRP A 518 -13.52 -10.92 -39.21
N GLY A 519 -14.22 -9.78 -39.17
CA GLY A 519 -15.25 -9.43 -38.20
C GLY A 519 -14.98 -8.10 -37.49
N PRO A 520 -15.68 -7.83 -36.39
CA PRO A 520 -15.46 -6.62 -35.61
C PRO A 520 -14.02 -6.57 -35.06
N CYS A 521 -13.42 -5.39 -35.08
CA CYS A 521 -12.10 -5.15 -34.51
C CYS A 521 -12.11 -5.01 -32.99
#